data_a54c91605874c0b15572fb6389ef8154
#
_entry.id   a54c91605874c0b15572fb6389ef8154
#
_cell.length_a   1.000
_cell.length_b   1.000
_cell.length_c   1.000
_cell.angle_alpha   90.00
_cell.angle_beta   90.00
_cell.angle_gamma   90.00
#
_symmetry.space_group_name_H-M   'P 1'
#
loop_
_entity.id
_entity.type
_entity.pdbx_description
1 polymer ?
#
loop_
_entity_poly.entity_id
_entity_poly.type
_entity_poly.pdbx_seq_one_letter_code
_entity_poly.pdbx_strand_id
1 'polypeptide(L)'
;MGTAKEQNVDKVNHEPEIKVTKSGPYLISGKLPILEQIIIVNKEGIPVEWRSGKKFPMQEKCGLCRCGESKNKPFCDGTHTQTGFDGTESASNEPYLKQAKIIQGPTLKLTDAVDLCASARFCHRAGEIWNLVPKSNDPDAKRVAIEEAGDCPSGRLVIWDKKTGEAIEPRLEKSIGLIEDPQMMCSGPIWVRGGIPIRAADGKIYEIRNRVTLCRCGKSSIKPFCDSSHFPEHLYEKMMSRK
;
A
#
# COMPACT_ATOMS: atom_id res chain seq x y z
N MET A 1 -29.91 -49.12 -16.22
CA MET A 1 -29.74 -47.72 -16.63
C MET A 1 -29.72 -46.87 -15.37
N GLY A 2 -28.56 -46.57 -14.88
CA GLY A 2 -28.35 -45.75 -13.68
C GLY A 2 -27.77 -44.42 -14.11
N THR A 3 -28.55 -43.35 -13.96
CA THR A 3 -28.13 -41.98 -14.24
C THR A 3 -27.20 -41.50 -13.14
N ALA A 4 -25.94 -41.28 -13.49
CA ALA A 4 -24.98 -40.61 -12.65
C ALA A 4 -25.45 -39.16 -12.43
N LYS A 5 -25.75 -38.80 -11.17
CA LYS A 5 -25.93 -37.40 -10.76
C LYS A 5 -24.55 -36.73 -10.73
N GLU A 6 -24.26 -35.85 -11.67
CA GLU A 6 -23.17 -34.92 -11.58
C GLU A 6 -23.38 -34.04 -10.33
N GLN A 7 -22.50 -34.18 -9.37
CA GLN A 7 -22.43 -33.30 -8.22
C GLN A 7 -21.87 -31.96 -8.72
N ASN A 8 -22.76 -31.00 -8.81
CA ASN A 8 -22.42 -29.59 -9.04
C ASN A 8 -21.64 -29.08 -7.78
N VAL A 9 -20.32 -29.11 -7.87
CA VAL A 9 -19.48 -28.51 -6.82
C VAL A 9 -19.62 -26.98 -7.00
N ASP A 10 -20.48 -26.40 -6.18
CA ASP A 10 -20.62 -24.97 -6.06
C ASP A 10 -19.22 -24.35 -5.89
N LYS A 11 -18.77 -23.63 -6.91
CA LYS A 11 -17.60 -22.75 -6.81
C LYS A 11 -17.96 -21.64 -5.84
N VAL A 12 -17.66 -21.84 -4.57
CA VAL A 12 -17.71 -20.77 -3.56
C VAL A 12 -16.69 -19.72 -4.00
N ASN A 13 -17.18 -18.72 -4.68
CA ASN A 13 -16.37 -17.59 -5.11
C ASN A 13 -16.10 -16.73 -3.85
N HIS A 14 -15.01 -17.01 -3.15
CA HIS A 14 -14.63 -16.24 -1.98
C HIS A 14 -14.29 -14.82 -2.41
N GLU A 15 -15.01 -13.83 -1.86
CA GLU A 15 -14.65 -12.41 -2.01
C GLU A 15 -13.17 -12.21 -1.63
N PRO A 16 -12.42 -11.42 -2.42
CA PRO A 16 -11.02 -11.14 -2.11
C PRO A 16 -10.84 -10.54 -0.73
N GLU A 17 -10.00 -11.15 0.09
CA GLU A 17 -9.69 -10.69 1.46
C GLU A 17 -8.22 -10.96 1.80
N ILE A 18 -7.66 -10.10 2.67
CA ILE A 18 -6.37 -10.30 3.31
C ILE A 18 -6.60 -10.50 4.80
N LYS A 19 -6.19 -11.63 5.34
CA LYS A 19 -6.22 -11.89 6.78
C LYS A 19 -4.82 -11.80 7.37
N VAL A 20 -4.64 -10.96 8.37
CA VAL A 20 -3.43 -10.90 9.19
C VAL A 20 -3.45 -12.07 10.16
N THR A 21 -2.36 -12.82 10.27
CA THR A 21 -2.26 -13.92 11.25
C THR A 21 -1.41 -13.49 12.46
N LYS A 22 -1.70 -14.07 13.62
CA LYS A 22 -0.92 -13.80 14.82
C LYS A 22 0.53 -14.26 14.60
N SER A 23 1.47 -13.31 14.59
CA SER A 23 2.92 -13.56 14.38
C SER A 23 3.27 -14.45 13.17
N GLY A 24 2.46 -14.37 12.10
CA GLY A 24 2.63 -15.17 10.87
C GLY A 24 2.42 -14.34 9.61
N PRO A 25 2.18 -15.00 8.45
CA PRO A 25 2.02 -14.36 7.15
C PRO A 25 0.70 -13.58 7.03
N TYR A 26 0.58 -12.82 5.92
CA TYR A 26 -0.72 -12.40 5.42
C TYR A 26 -1.33 -13.54 4.60
N LEU A 27 -2.53 -13.98 4.97
CA LEU A 27 -3.28 -14.98 4.18
C LEU A 27 -4.14 -14.23 3.18
N ILE A 28 -3.87 -14.48 1.91
CA ILE A 28 -4.59 -13.90 0.77
C ILE A 28 -5.60 -14.92 0.29
N SER A 29 -6.83 -14.50 0.00
CA SER A 29 -7.88 -15.31 -0.62
C SER A 29 -8.53 -14.57 -1.79
N GLY A 30 -9.17 -15.32 -2.73
CA GLY A 30 -9.97 -14.78 -3.83
C GLY A 30 -9.19 -14.46 -5.10
N LYS A 31 -8.20 -15.25 -5.51
CA LYS A 31 -7.48 -15.17 -6.82
C LYS A 31 -6.98 -13.77 -7.18
N LEU A 32 -6.39 -13.06 -6.25
CA LEU A 32 -5.86 -11.73 -6.52
C LEU A 32 -4.62 -11.78 -7.42
N PRO A 33 -4.51 -10.91 -8.44
CA PRO A 33 -3.26 -10.70 -9.16
C PRO A 33 -2.17 -10.17 -8.21
N ILE A 34 -1.00 -10.81 -8.24
CA ILE A 34 0.19 -10.40 -7.47
C ILE A 34 1.29 -10.08 -8.46
N LEU A 35 1.84 -8.86 -8.39
CA LEU A 35 2.89 -8.40 -9.31
C LEU A 35 3.83 -7.39 -8.64
N GLU A 36 5.05 -7.31 -9.12
CA GLU A 36 5.96 -6.24 -8.73
C GLU A 36 5.48 -4.89 -9.25
N GLN A 37 5.71 -3.86 -8.45
CA GLN A 37 5.49 -2.46 -8.79
C GLN A 37 6.79 -1.70 -8.54
N ILE A 38 7.47 -1.36 -9.62
CA ILE A 38 8.83 -0.81 -9.60
C ILE A 38 8.74 0.70 -9.68
N ILE A 39 9.38 1.39 -8.74
CA ILE A 39 9.54 2.85 -8.77
C ILE A 39 10.57 3.19 -9.84
N ILE A 40 10.16 3.93 -10.85
CA ILE A 40 11.05 4.47 -11.88
C ILE A 40 11.33 5.93 -11.55
N VAL A 41 12.60 6.29 -11.59
CA VAL A 41 13.07 7.64 -11.33
C VAL A 41 13.63 8.29 -12.60
N ASN A 42 13.60 9.63 -12.63
CA ASN A 42 14.29 10.41 -13.66
C ASN A 42 15.80 10.52 -13.36
N LYS A 43 16.53 11.31 -14.15
CA LYS A 43 17.98 11.48 -14.02
C LYS A 43 18.39 12.12 -12.68
N GLU A 44 17.51 12.90 -12.07
CA GLU A 44 17.68 13.56 -10.78
C GLU A 44 17.35 12.62 -9.59
N GLY A 45 16.92 11.36 -9.87
CA GLY A 45 16.50 10.39 -8.84
C GLY A 45 15.10 10.64 -8.27
N ILE A 46 14.27 11.42 -8.97
CA ILE A 46 12.90 11.75 -8.58
C ILE A 46 11.96 10.69 -9.14
N PRO A 47 11.07 10.06 -8.35
CA PRO A 47 10.06 9.12 -8.83
C PRO A 47 9.10 9.77 -9.83
N VAL A 48 8.92 9.13 -10.98
CA VAL A 48 8.08 9.65 -12.07
C VAL A 48 7.02 8.68 -12.55
N GLU A 49 7.23 7.38 -12.35
CA GLU A 49 6.35 6.34 -12.91
C GLU A 49 6.34 5.09 -12.03
N TRP A 50 5.17 4.42 -11.96
CA TRP A 50 5.02 3.04 -11.52
C TRP A 50 5.14 2.09 -12.71
N ARG A 51 6.12 1.18 -12.70
CA ARG A 51 6.27 0.16 -13.73
C ARG A 51 5.94 -1.22 -13.18
N SER A 52 5.10 -1.96 -13.89
CA SER A 52 4.82 -3.35 -13.56
C SER A 52 6.02 -4.22 -13.90
N GLY A 53 6.46 -5.02 -12.93
CA GLY A 53 7.53 -5.99 -13.07
C GLY A 53 7.01 -7.43 -13.14
N LYS A 54 7.69 -8.35 -12.44
CA LYS A 54 7.38 -9.78 -12.40
C LYS A 54 5.96 -10.02 -11.93
N LYS A 55 5.23 -10.88 -12.63
CA LYS A 55 3.93 -11.40 -12.22
C LYS A 55 4.10 -12.75 -11.54
N PHE A 56 3.33 -12.99 -10.49
CA PHE A 56 3.32 -14.25 -9.76
C PHE A 56 2.08 -15.06 -10.10
N PRO A 57 2.13 -16.41 -10.00
CA PRO A 57 0.96 -17.24 -10.26
C PRO A 57 -0.21 -16.86 -9.34
N MET A 58 -1.39 -16.68 -9.93
CA MET A 58 -2.61 -16.48 -9.15
C MET A 58 -3.01 -17.78 -8.44
N GLN A 59 -3.32 -17.67 -7.16
CA GLN A 59 -3.74 -18.77 -6.31
C GLN A 59 -5.04 -18.41 -5.60
N GLU A 60 -5.90 -19.40 -5.36
CA GLU A 60 -7.12 -19.21 -4.54
C GLU A 60 -6.77 -18.74 -3.13
N LYS A 61 -5.69 -19.30 -2.58
CA LYS A 61 -5.15 -18.96 -1.27
C LYS A 61 -3.63 -19.01 -1.30
N CYS A 62 -2.98 -17.99 -0.74
CA CYS A 62 -1.53 -18.01 -0.52
C CYS A 62 -1.17 -17.22 0.73
N GLY A 63 0.03 -17.47 1.27
CA GLY A 63 0.60 -16.73 2.38
C GLY A 63 1.72 -15.82 1.89
N LEU A 64 1.62 -14.48 2.09
CA LEU A 64 2.70 -13.55 1.81
C LEU A 64 3.55 -13.32 3.05
N CYS A 65 4.86 -13.23 2.85
CA CYS A 65 5.82 -12.99 3.91
C CYS A 65 5.56 -11.65 4.60
N ARG A 66 5.52 -11.69 5.95
CA ARG A 66 5.31 -10.52 6.81
C ARG A 66 6.53 -10.23 7.68
N CYS A 67 7.36 -11.25 7.97
CA CYS A 67 8.54 -11.12 8.82
C CYS A 67 9.78 -10.55 8.11
N GLY A 68 9.81 -10.56 6.78
CA GLY A 68 10.96 -10.11 5.99
C GLY A 68 12.04 -11.19 5.76
N GLU A 69 11.97 -12.35 6.42
CA GLU A 69 13.05 -13.35 6.49
C GLU A 69 12.83 -14.59 5.60
N SER A 70 11.68 -14.70 4.89
CA SER A 70 11.41 -15.80 3.98
C SER A 70 12.48 -15.89 2.89
N LYS A 71 12.93 -17.11 2.58
CA LYS A 71 13.82 -17.44 1.47
C LYS A 71 13.05 -17.63 0.15
N ASN A 72 11.71 -17.73 0.22
CA ASN A 72 10.83 -17.91 -0.95
C ASN A 72 9.97 -16.66 -1.23
N LYS A 73 10.53 -15.46 -1.05
CA LYS A 73 9.77 -14.20 -1.27
C LYS A 73 9.12 -14.13 -2.65
N PRO A 74 7.90 -13.64 -2.73
CA PRO A 74 7.12 -12.94 -1.70
C PRO A 74 6.36 -13.88 -0.76
N PHE A 75 6.36 -15.18 -0.99
CA PHE A 75 5.57 -16.14 -0.23
C PHE A 75 6.23 -16.49 1.12
N CYS A 76 5.40 -16.85 2.07
CA CYS A 76 5.84 -17.35 3.36
C CYS A 76 6.35 -18.79 3.22
N ASP A 77 7.49 -19.09 3.82
CA ASP A 77 8.10 -20.42 3.89
C ASP A 77 8.18 -20.98 5.32
N GLY A 78 7.55 -20.29 6.28
CA GLY A 78 7.56 -20.71 7.68
C GLY A 78 8.73 -20.17 8.51
N THR A 79 9.70 -19.46 7.93
CA THR A 79 10.89 -18.92 8.63
C THR A 79 10.52 -18.05 9.83
N HIS A 80 9.38 -17.37 9.82
CA HIS A 80 8.89 -16.55 10.94
C HIS A 80 8.82 -17.32 12.28
N THR A 81 8.59 -18.63 12.24
CA THR A 81 8.54 -19.47 13.48
C THR A 81 9.91 -19.69 14.10
N GLN A 82 10.97 -19.57 13.29
CA GLN A 82 12.36 -19.79 13.73
C GLN A 82 13.03 -18.48 14.16
N THR A 83 12.58 -17.34 13.63
CA THR A 83 13.20 -16.02 13.88
C THR A 83 12.58 -15.30 15.07
N GLY A 84 11.55 -15.87 15.72
CA GLY A 84 10.84 -15.20 16.81
C GLY A 84 10.11 -13.93 16.37
N PHE A 85 9.62 -13.90 15.13
CA PHE A 85 8.93 -12.72 14.58
C PHE A 85 7.75 -12.28 15.46
N ASP A 86 7.86 -11.06 16.00
CA ASP A 86 6.72 -10.39 16.64
C ASP A 86 5.84 -9.71 15.60
N GLY A 87 4.71 -10.35 15.35
CA GLY A 87 3.69 -9.84 14.44
C GLY A 87 2.54 -9.12 15.14
N THR A 88 2.71 -8.67 16.38
CA THR A 88 1.68 -7.91 17.11
C THR A 88 1.22 -6.71 16.29
N GLU A 89 -0.09 -6.59 16.14
CA GLU A 89 -0.70 -5.48 15.44
C GLU A 89 -0.79 -4.29 16.39
N SER A 90 -0.15 -3.19 16.01
CA SER A 90 -0.02 -1.96 16.81
C SER A 90 -0.61 -0.74 16.09
N ALA A 91 -1.12 -0.93 14.87
CA ALA A 91 -1.77 0.15 14.11
C ALA A 91 -3.02 0.66 14.81
N SER A 92 -3.27 1.96 14.69
CA SER A 92 -4.53 2.56 15.11
C SER A 92 -5.72 1.96 14.33
N ASN A 93 -6.82 1.68 15.02
CA ASN A 93 -8.11 1.30 14.42
C ASN A 93 -9.00 2.52 14.15
N GLU A 94 -8.52 3.73 14.45
CA GLU A 94 -9.26 4.95 14.15
C GLU A 94 -9.41 5.14 12.63
N PRO A 95 -10.55 5.65 12.16
CA PRO A 95 -10.74 5.98 10.75
C PRO A 95 -9.64 6.90 10.22
N TYR A 96 -9.28 6.75 8.96
CA TYR A 96 -8.23 7.52 8.30
C TYR A 96 -8.35 9.03 8.52
N LEU A 97 -9.56 9.59 8.39
CA LEU A 97 -9.78 11.03 8.57
C LEU A 97 -9.51 11.53 9.99
N LYS A 98 -9.55 10.66 11.00
CA LYS A 98 -9.18 11.00 12.39
C LYS A 98 -7.67 11.06 12.60
N GLN A 99 -6.91 10.36 11.76
CA GLN A 99 -5.45 10.29 11.80
C GLN A 99 -4.79 11.34 10.88
N ALA A 100 -5.55 11.91 9.94
CA ALA A 100 -5.02 12.78 8.90
C ALA A 100 -5.05 14.27 9.29
N LYS A 101 -3.96 14.97 9.03
CA LYS A 101 -3.91 16.45 9.03
C LYS A 101 -4.56 16.99 7.75
N ILE A 102 -5.15 18.19 7.84
CA ILE A 102 -5.84 18.82 6.72
C ILE A 102 -5.03 20.02 6.23
N ILE A 103 -4.79 20.09 4.92
CA ILE A 103 -4.21 21.23 4.25
C ILE A 103 -5.24 21.78 3.27
N GLN A 104 -5.56 23.07 3.42
CA GLN A 104 -6.56 23.76 2.62
C GLN A 104 -5.92 24.46 1.42
N GLY A 105 -6.55 24.30 0.26
CA GLY A 105 -6.28 25.10 -0.93
C GLY A 105 -7.55 25.78 -1.43
N PRO A 106 -7.47 26.63 -2.45
CA PRO A 106 -8.63 27.31 -3.03
C PRO A 106 -9.70 26.35 -3.57
N THR A 107 -9.31 25.35 -4.36
CA THR A 107 -10.22 24.38 -5.02
C THR A 107 -10.06 22.95 -4.50
N LEU A 108 -8.93 22.64 -3.88
CA LEU A 108 -8.61 21.34 -3.32
C LEU A 108 -8.44 21.39 -1.80
N LYS A 109 -8.65 20.25 -1.17
CA LYS A 109 -8.27 19.94 0.20
C LYS A 109 -7.40 18.68 0.17
N LEU A 110 -6.27 18.67 0.86
CA LEU A 110 -5.45 17.50 1.08
C LEU A 110 -5.66 16.99 2.50
N THR A 111 -5.81 15.67 2.66
CA THR A 111 -5.68 14.98 3.94
C THR A 111 -4.39 14.16 3.93
N ASP A 112 -3.60 14.22 5.01
CA ASP A 112 -2.28 13.61 5.15
C ASP A 112 -2.17 12.85 6.47
N ALA A 113 -2.26 11.52 6.43
CA ALA A 113 -1.99 10.62 7.56
C ALA A 113 -0.50 10.24 7.56
N VAL A 114 0.35 11.10 8.10
CA VAL A 114 1.82 11.02 7.99
C VAL A 114 2.41 9.68 8.43
N ASP A 115 1.85 9.04 9.46
CA ASP A 115 2.33 7.78 10.00
C ASP A 115 2.21 6.61 9.01
N LEU A 116 1.32 6.73 8.00
CA LEU A 116 1.15 5.74 6.94
C LEU A 116 2.12 5.93 5.76
N CYS A 117 3.20 6.69 5.93
CA CYS A 117 4.15 6.92 4.85
C CYS A 117 4.88 5.63 4.47
N ALA A 118 4.93 5.33 3.16
CA ALA A 118 5.65 4.18 2.60
C ALA A 118 6.94 4.59 1.85
N SER A 119 7.36 5.84 1.97
CA SER A 119 8.56 6.42 1.33
C SER A 119 8.69 6.22 -0.19
N ALA A 120 7.56 6.15 -0.90
CA ALA A 120 7.57 6.04 -2.37
C ALA A 120 7.96 7.37 -3.07
N ARG A 121 7.93 8.49 -2.36
CA ARG A 121 8.46 9.82 -2.74
C ARG A 121 7.78 10.52 -3.91
N PHE A 122 6.73 10.00 -4.51
CA PHE A 122 6.00 10.65 -5.61
C PHE A 122 5.46 12.04 -5.23
N CYS A 123 5.18 12.28 -3.95
CA CYS A 123 4.68 13.55 -3.41
C CYS A 123 5.71 14.70 -3.45
N HIS A 124 6.93 14.43 -3.91
CA HIS A 124 8.00 15.44 -4.08
C HIS A 124 8.36 15.67 -5.56
N ARG A 125 7.60 15.10 -6.49
CA ARG A 125 7.94 15.04 -7.93
C ARG A 125 8.07 16.42 -8.58
N ALA A 126 7.12 17.32 -8.31
CA ALA A 126 7.06 18.60 -9.02
C ALA A 126 6.61 19.76 -8.12
N GLY A 127 7.36 20.03 -7.08
CA GLY A 127 7.14 21.20 -6.20
C GLY A 127 6.52 20.87 -4.84
N GLU A 128 6.41 19.58 -4.51
CA GLU A 128 5.84 19.04 -3.26
C GLU A 128 4.33 19.30 -3.12
N ILE A 129 3.57 18.26 -2.95
CA ILE A 129 2.11 18.32 -2.88
C ILE A 129 1.58 19.33 -1.86
N TRP A 130 2.29 19.51 -0.74
CA TRP A 130 1.93 20.46 0.33
C TRP A 130 2.01 21.92 -0.11
N ASN A 131 2.86 22.23 -1.10
CA ASN A 131 3.03 23.56 -1.72
C ASN A 131 2.09 23.75 -2.91
N LEU A 132 1.68 22.66 -3.58
CA LEU A 132 0.79 22.68 -4.74
C LEU A 132 -0.68 22.88 -4.34
N VAL A 133 -1.13 22.22 -3.28
CA VAL A 133 -2.53 22.31 -2.84
C VAL A 133 -2.94 23.74 -2.48
N PRO A 134 -2.15 24.56 -1.76
CA PRO A 134 -2.46 25.99 -1.54
C PRO A 134 -2.57 26.82 -2.82
N LYS A 135 -2.00 26.35 -3.92
CA LYS A 135 -2.03 27.00 -5.25
C LYS A 135 -3.02 26.35 -6.21
N SER A 136 -3.99 25.56 -5.72
CA SER A 136 -4.89 24.75 -6.54
C SER A 136 -5.92 25.54 -7.38
N ASN A 137 -5.91 26.90 -7.34
CA ASN A 137 -6.56 27.75 -8.34
C ASN A 137 -5.79 27.79 -9.67
N ASP A 138 -4.48 27.52 -9.65
CA ASP A 138 -3.69 27.28 -10.84
C ASP A 138 -3.96 25.88 -11.38
N PRO A 139 -4.35 25.74 -12.68
CA PRO A 139 -4.70 24.44 -13.26
C PRO A 139 -3.56 23.42 -13.24
N ASP A 140 -2.31 23.85 -13.44
CA ASP A 140 -1.16 22.95 -13.44
C ASP A 140 -0.83 22.49 -12.03
N ALA A 141 -0.79 23.39 -11.05
CA ALA A 141 -0.61 23.02 -9.65
C ALA A 141 -1.71 22.04 -9.18
N LYS A 142 -2.97 22.30 -9.58
CA LYS A 142 -4.11 21.41 -9.29
C LYS A 142 -3.89 20.02 -9.88
N ARG A 143 -3.55 19.92 -11.16
CA ARG A 143 -3.33 18.66 -11.88
C ARG A 143 -2.19 17.86 -11.23
N VAL A 144 -1.05 18.50 -11.01
CA VAL A 144 0.13 17.85 -10.41
C VAL A 144 -0.15 17.37 -8.99
N ALA A 145 -0.85 18.15 -8.16
CA ALA A 145 -1.23 17.73 -6.81
C ALA A 145 -2.11 16.46 -6.82
N ILE A 146 -3.06 16.36 -7.77
CA ILE A 146 -3.91 15.18 -7.93
C ILE A 146 -3.08 13.96 -8.35
N GLU A 147 -2.16 14.13 -9.31
CA GLU A 147 -1.27 13.06 -9.77
C GLU A 147 -0.34 12.58 -8.64
N GLU A 148 0.31 13.49 -7.92
CA GLU A 148 1.21 13.14 -6.80
C GLU A 148 0.48 12.41 -5.67
N ALA A 149 -0.74 12.84 -5.33
CA ALA A 149 -1.57 12.12 -4.36
C ALA A 149 -1.97 10.75 -4.90
N GLY A 150 -2.39 10.66 -6.17
CA GLY A 150 -2.80 9.43 -6.83
C GLY A 150 -1.71 8.35 -6.84
N ASP A 151 -0.46 8.77 -7.00
CA ASP A 151 0.72 7.89 -7.00
C ASP A 151 1.18 7.47 -5.59
N CYS A 152 0.62 8.03 -4.52
CA CYS A 152 0.93 7.61 -3.14
C CYS A 152 0.35 6.21 -2.86
N PRO A 153 1.18 5.14 -2.72
CA PRO A 153 0.67 3.77 -2.66
C PRO A 153 -0.06 3.46 -1.35
N SER A 154 0.27 4.13 -0.27
CA SER A 154 -0.38 3.90 1.03
C SER A 154 -1.73 4.62 1.16
N GLY A 155 -2.07 5.51 0.20
CA GLY A 155 -3.20 6.41 0.35
C GLY A 155 -3.08 7.33 1.56
N ARG A 156 -1.85 7.51 2.09
CA ARG A 156 -1.58 8.52 3.11
C ARG A 156 -2.09 9.89 2.69
N LEU A 157 -1.90 10.23 1.40
CA LEU A 157 -2.30 11.48 0.79
C LEU A 157 -3.58 11.29 -0.02
N VAL A 158 -4.64 12.01 0.33
CA VAL A 158 -5.91 12.01 -0.41
C VAL A 158 -6.32 13.44 -0.74
N ILE A 159 -6.57 13.69 -2.02
CA ILE A 159 -7.11 14.97 -2.50
C ILE A 159 -8.62 14.91 -2.51
N TRP A 160 -9.24 16.00 -2.09
CA TRP A 160 -10.69 16.21 -2.09
C TRP A 160 -11.03 17.42 -2.94
N ASP A 161 -12.02 17.29 -3.80
CA ASP A 161 -12.59 18.44 -4.50
C ASP A 161 -13.49 19.23 -3.53
N LYS A 162 -13.18 20.52 -3.35
CA LYS A 162 -13.94 21.37 -2.40
C LYS A 162 -15.35 21.71 -2.88
N LYS A 163 -15.61 21.61 -4.19
CA LYS A 163 -16.93 21.88 -4.76
C LYS A 163 -17.90 20.73 -4.52
N THR A 164 -17.43 19.49 -4.70
CA THR A 164 -18.27 18.28 -4.54
C THR A 164 -18.16 17.69 -3.15
N GLY A 165 -17.07 17.92 -2.45
CA GLY A 165 -16.73 17.29 -1.17
C GLY A 165 -16.20 15.86 -1.33
N GLU A 166 -16.05 15.35 -2.56
CA GLU A 166 -15.64 13.99 -2.86
C GLU A 166 -14.11 13.84 -2.94
N ALA A 167 -13.62 12.65 -2.59
CA ALA A 167 -12.22 12.29 -2.76
C ALA A 167 -11.91 12.07 -4.25
N ILE A 168 -10.79 12.64 -4.72
CA ILE A 168 -10.26 12.38 -6.06
C ILE A 168 -9.25 11.25 -5.94
N GLU A 169 -9.69 10.03 -6.20
CA GLU A 169 -8.92 8.81 -6.08
C GLU A 169 -8.68 8.14 -7.44
N PRO A 170 -7.51 7.53 -7.69
CA PRO A 170 -7.29 6.75 -8.90
C PRO A 170 -8.21 5.53 -8.91
N ARG A 171 -8.70 5.15 -10.09
CA ARG A 171 -9.43 3.89 -10.25
C ARG A 171 -8.43 2.73 -10.25
N LEU A 172 -8.49 1.89 -9.25
CA LEU A 172 -7.59 0.75 -9.05
C LEU A 172 -8.36 -0.56 -9.04
N GLU A 173 -7.93 -1.50 -9.89
CA GLU A 173 -8.44 -2.88 -9.83
C GLU A 173 -7.90 -3.61 -8.60
N LYS A 174 -8.73 -4.53 -8.03
CA LYS A 174 -8.34 -5.36 -6.88
C LYS A 174 -7.10 -6.18 -7.22
N SER A 175 -5.99 -5.87 -6.58
CA SER A 175 -4.69 -6.52 -6.84
C SER A 175 -3.69 -6.23 -5.73
N ILE A 176 -2.57 -6.97 -5.74
CA ILE A 176 -1.46 -6.82 -4.80
C ILE A 176 -0.22 -6.43 -5.59
N GLY A 177 0.33 -5.27 -5.27
CA GLY A 177 1.63 -4.81 -5.75
C GLY A 177 2.73 -5.14 -4.72
N LEU A 178 3.87 -5.60 -5.18
CA LEU A 178 5.08 -5.75 -4.38
C LEU A 178 5.99 -4.60 -4.78
N ILE A 179 6.09 -3.59 -3.93
CA ILE A 179 6.87 -2.38 -4.26
C ILE A 179 8.35 -2.73 -4.24
N GLU A 180 9.04 -2.36 -5.32
CA GLU A 180 10.50 -2.42 -5.44
C GLU A 180 11.04 -1.03 -5.77
N ASP A 181 12.12 -0.65 -5.10
CA ASP A 181 12.80 0.63 -5.26
C ASP A 181 14.28 0.42 -5.58
N PRO A 182 14.62 0.21 -6.87
CA PRO A 182 16.01 -0.02 -7.27
C PRO A 182 16.93 1.17 -6.96
N GLN A 183 16.41 2.40 -7.04
CA GLN A 183 17.18 3.61 -6.70
C GLN A 183 17.66 3.61 -5.26
N MET A 184 16.82 3.13 -4.34
CA MET A 184 17.11 3.03 -2.92
C MET A 184 17.64 1.66 -2.50
N MET A 185 17.84 0.76 -3.47
CA MET A 185 18.32 -0.62 -3.26
C MET A 185 17.51 -1.37 -2.20
N CYS A 186 16.19 -1.13 -2.13
CA CYS A 186 15.34 -1.77 -1.15
C CYS A 186 14.03 -2.29 -1.74
N SER A 187 13.52 -3.34 -1.12
CA SER A 187 12.17 -3.84 -1.34
C SER A 187 11.21 -3.12 -0.41
N GLY A 188 10.24 -2.42 -0.97
CA GLY A 188 9.20 -1.70 -0.24
C GLY A 188 8.08 -2.61 0.29
N PRO A 189 6.95 -2.03 0.72
CA PRO A 189 5.82 -2.77 1.29
C PRO A 189 5.00 -3.53 0.24
N ILE A 190 4.00 -4.26 0.73
CA ILE A 190 2.92 -4.82 -0.07
C ILE A 190 1.90 -3.70 -0.32
N TRP A 191 1.62 -3.38 -1.57
CA TRP A 191 0.60 -2.42 -1.98
C TRP A 191 -0.72 -3.13 -2.24
N VAL A 192 -1.69 -2.97 -1.36
CA VAL A 192 -3.06 -3.47 -1.52
C VAL A 192 -3.88 -2.42 -2.27
N ARG A 193 -4.49 -2.81 -3.38
CA ARG A 193 -5.20 -1.92 -4.30
C ARG A 193 -6.65 -2.34 -4.50
N GLY A 194 -7.53 -1.34 -4.74
CA GLY A 194 -8.92 -1.57 -5.14
C GLY A 194 -9.86 -1.95 -4.00
N GLY A 195 -9.60 -1.49 -2.78
CA GLY A 195 -10.55 -1.66 -1.67
C GLY A 195 -10.67 -3.10 -1.18
N ILE A 196 -9.57 -3.86 -1.12
CA ILE A 196 -9.57 -5.22 -0.57
C ILE A 196 -9.67 -5.14 0.96
N PRO A 197 -10.64 -5.82 1.61
CA PRO A 197 -10.73 -5.88 3.06
C PRO A 197 -9.48 -6.50 3.69
N ILE A 198 -9.03 -5.89 4.80
CA ILE A 198 -7.93 -6.40 5.63
C ILE A 198 -8.49 -6.73 6.98
N ARG A 199 -8.46 -8.02 7.33
CA ARG A 199 -8.93 -8.55 8.61
C ARG A 199 -7.75 -8.74 9.55
N ALA A 200 -7.81 -8.10 10.70
CA ALA A 200 -6.87 -8.28 11.80
C ALA A 200 -6.91 -9.71 12.38
N ALA A 201 -5.90 -10.09 13.15
CA ALA A 201 -5.82 -11.40 13.78
C ALA A 201 -6.93 -11.63 14.81
N ASP A 202 -7.47 -10.58 15.42
CA ASP A 202 -8.64 -10.61 16.34
C ASP A 202 -9.99 -10.71 15.61
N GLY A 203 -9.99 -10.67 14.27
CA GLY A 203 -11.17 -10.79 13.43
C GLY A 203 -11.81 -9.46 13.01
N LYS A 204 -11.41 -8.33 13.56
CA LYS A 204 -11.89 -7.01 13.13
C LYS A 204 -11.41 -6.68 11.73
N ILE A 205 -12.14 -5.85 11.01
CA ILE A 205 -11.74 -5.36 9.69
C ILE A 205 -11.26 -3.92 9.86
N TYR A 206 -10.05 -3.65 9.37
CA TYR A 206 -9.55 -2.28 9.24
C TYR A 206 -10.41 -1.49 8.24
N GLU A 207 -10.42 -0.16 8.34
CA GLU A 207 -11.12 0.69 7.38
C GLU A 207 -10.74 0.31 5.95
N ILE A 208 -11.76 0.00 5.13
CA ILE A 208 -11.57 -0.36 3.72
C ILE A 208 -11.24 0.91 2.96
N ARG A 209 -10.02 0.95 2.40
CA ARG A 209 -9.52 2.10 1.64
C ARG A 209 -9.11 1.68 0.24
N ASN A 210 -9.18 2.60 -0.72
CA ASN A 210 -8.84 2.34 -2.11
C ASN A 210 -7.42 1.77 -2.29
N ARG A 211 -6.49 2.22 -1.44
CA ARG A 211 -5.11 1.75 -1.40
C ARG A 211 -4.51 1.86 -0.01
N VAL A 212 -3.73 0.85 0.37
CA VAL A 212 -2.97 0.81 1.62
C VAL A 212 -1.66 0.05 1.41
N THR A 213 -0.69 0.26 2.28
CA THR A 213 0.57 -0.50 2.26
C THR A 213 0.75 -1.30 3.53
N LEU A 214 1.03 -2.61 3.37
CA LEU A 214 1.30 -3.52 4.46
C LEU A 214 2.80 -3.78 4.61
N CYS A 215 3.26 -3.86 5.85
CA CYS A 215 4.65 -4.14 6.19
C CYS A 215 5.08 -5.50 5.65
N ARG A 216 6.19 -5.55 4.89
CA ARG A 216 6.80 -6.76 4.34
C ARG A 216 8.17 -7.06 4.95
N CYS A 217 8.76 -6.08 5.65
CA CYS A 217 10.09 -6.19 6.24
C CYS A 217 10.10 -6.66 7.71
N GLY A 218 8.93 -6.72 8.35
CA GLY A 218 8.76 -7.13 9.74
C GLY A 218 9.08 -6.06 10.79
N LYS A 219 9.60 -4.88 10.39
CA LYS A 219 10.17 -3.86 11.28
C LYS A 219 9.22 -2.71 11.63
N SER A 220 8.07 -2.57 10.94
CA SER A 220 7.13 -1.47 11.18
C SER A 220 6.71 -1.38 12.65
N SER A 221 6.61 -0.17 13.16
CA SER A 221 6.07 0.15 14.48
C SER A 221 4.53 0.21 14.51
N ILE A 222 3.89 0.28 13.33
CA ILE A 222 2.43 0.34 13.15
C ILE A 222 1.90 -0.88 12.36
N LYS A 223 2.40 -2.09 12.69
CA LYS A 223 1.91 -3.31 12.02
C LYS A 223 0.38 -3.44 12.12
N PRO A 224 -0.31 -3.86 11.06
CA PRO A 224 0.19 -4.45 9.83
C PRO A 224 0.63 -3.43 8.77
N PHE A 225 0.38 -2.14 8.93
CA PHE A 225 0.72 -1.13 7.94
C PHE A 225 2.22 -0.84 7.89
N CYS A 226 2.64 -0.21 6.80
CA CYS A 226 4.03 0.23 6.61
C CYS A 226 4.20 1.64 7.16
N ASP A 227 5.33 1.87 7.83
CA ASP A 227 5.78 3.17 8.37
C ASP A 227 7.14 3.60 7.80
N SER A 228 7.56 3.03 6.69
CA SER A 228 8.87 3.27 6.05
C SER A 228 10.07 2.59 6.71
N SER A 229 9.94 1.81 7.78
CA SER A 229 11.06 1.12 8.45
C SER A 229 11.87 0.17 7.54
N HIS A 230 11.40 -0.09 6.31
CA HIS A 230 12.17 -0.83 5.29
C HIS A 230 13.20 0.05 4.59
N PHE A 231 13.08 1.37 4.71
CA PHE A 231 13.93 2.32 4.01
C PHE A 231 15.29 2.41 4.71
N PRO A 232 16.43 2.40 3.99
CA PRO A 232 17.76 2.48 4.60
C PRO A 232 17.98 3.83 5.29
N GLU A 233 18.30 3.85 6.58
CA GLU A 233 18.46 5.07 7.39
C GLU A 233 19.47 6.04 6.79
N HIS A 234 20.63 5.55 6.35
CA HIS A 234 21.68 6.38 5.75
C HIS A 234 21.25 7.08 4.45
N LEU A 235 20.27 6.54 3.72
CA LEU A 235 19.69 7.17 2.52
C LEU A 235 18.59 8.16 2.88
N TYR A 236 17.88 7.92 3.97
CA TYR A 236 16.87 8.83 4.49
C TYR A 236 17.51 10.16 4.94
N GLU A 237 18.57 10.11 5.73
CA GLU A 237 19.33 11.28 6.17
C GLU A 237 19.87 12.09 4.98
N LYS A 238 20.43 11.43 3.97
CA LYS A 238 20.94 12.06 2.75
C LYS A 238 19.82 12.72 1.91
N MET A 239 18.61 12.21 1.94
CA MET A 239 17.45 12.86 1.30
C MET A 239 17.01 14.10 2.05
N MET A 240 16.94 14.02 3.39
CA MET A 240 16.47 15.14 4.23
C MET A 240 17.47 16.29 4.28
N SER A 241 18.79 16.02 4.12
CA SER A 241 19.85 17.04 4.09
C SER A 241 19.95 17.82 2.75
N ARG A 242 19.20 17.40 1.71
CA ARG A 242 19.13 18.09 0.41
C ARG A 242 18.01 19.14 0.31
N LYS A 243 17.38 19.48 1.45
CA LYS A 243 16.34 20.53 1.54
C LYS A 243 16.91 21.89 1.90
#